data_5b2165ff3ce21102b7e4484e8813ffbb
#
_entry.id   5b2165ff3ce21102b7e4484e8813ffbb
#
_cell.length_a   1.000
_cell.length_b   1.000
_cell.length_c   1.000
_cell.angle_alpha   90.00
_cell.angle_beta   90.00
_cell.angle_gamma   90.00
#
_symmetry.space_group_name_H-M   'P 1'
#
loop_
_entity.id
_entity.type
_entity.pdbx_description
1 polymer ?
#
loop_
_entity_poly.entity_id
_entity_poly.type
_entity_poly.pdbx_seq_one_letter_code
_entity_poly.pdbx_strand_id
1 'polypeptide(L)'
;MTVLHTQLRLGSATVRNRLYRAPVLEGAGSGDDAADRYAKHFVENARHGVGMIIQGNSCITEEGRSSPGMTLVHTRERMLQMAPMVDAVHAEGGAIVIQIGHGGLYAME
;
A
#
# COMPACT_ATOMS: atom_id res chain seq x y z
N MET A 1 -20.17 -4.83 21.50
CA MET A 1 -19.18 -4.45 20.46
C MET A 1 -17.78 -4.69 21.02
N THR A 2 -16.92 -5.33 20.27
CA THR A 2 -15.54 -5.57 20.68
C THR A 2 -14.67 -4.35 20.42
N VAL A 3 -13.56 -4.22 21.15
CA VAL A 3 -12.56 -3.15 20.94
C VAL A 3 -12.06 -3.15 19.49
N LEU A 4 -11.99 -4.32 18.85
CA LEU A 4 -11.55 -4.49 17.47
C LEU A 4 -12.28 -3.59 16.47
N HIS A 5 -13.55 -3.34 16.69
CA HIS A 5 -14.41 -2.55 15.80
C HIS A 5 -14.56 -1.08 16.22
N THR A 6 -13.79 -0.63 17.18
CA THR A 6 -13.76 0.78 17.58
C THR A 6 -12.76 1.57 16.78
N GLN A 7 -13.02 2.85 16.58
CA GLN A 7 -12.11 3.75 15.92
C GLN A 7 -10.77 3.85 16.66
N LEU A 8 -9.71 4.09 15.92
CA LEU A 8 -8.38 4.35 16.43
C LEU A 8 -7.80 5.60 15.77
N ARG A 9 -7.25 6.48 16.58
CA ARG A 9 -6.50 7.64 16.09
C ARG A 9 -5.02 7.28 15.98
N LEU A 10 -4.45 7.49 14.78
CA LEU A 10 -3.03 7.30 14.49
C LEU A 10 -2.47 8.64 14.01
N GLY A 11 -1.81 9.39 14.91
CA GLY A 11 -1.36 10.74 14.61
C GLY A 11 -2.54 11.65 14.24
N SER A 12 -2.53 12.20 13.04
CA SER A 12 -3.62 13.03 12.50
C SER A 12 -4.70 12.23 11.78
N ALA A 13 -4.48 10.94 11.54
CA ALA A 13 -5.44 10.08 10.85
C ALA A 13 -6.34 9.33 11.85
N THR A 14 -7.58 9.11 11.45
CA THR A 14 -8.52 8.26 12.19
C THR A 14 -8.88 7.08 11.31
N VAL A 15 -8.69 5.86 11.83
CA VAL A 15 -9.09 4.62 11.16
C VAL A 15 -10.37 4.08 11.80
N ARG A 16 -11.25 3.52 10.99
CA ARG A 16 -12.60 3.12 11.41
C ARG A 16 -12.64 1.93 12.38
N ASN A 17 -11.57 1.13 12.40
CA ASN A 17 -11.45 -0.02 13.32
C ASN A 17 -9.96 -0.38 13.48
N ARG A 18 -9.69 -1.44 14.24
CA ARG A 18 -8.34 -1.87 14.59
C ARG A 18 -7.83 -3.05 13.75
N LEU A 19 -8.48 -3.29 12.61
CA LEU A 19 -8.03 -4.27 11.62
C LEU A 19 -7.13 -3.61 10.59
N TYR A 20 -6.00 -4.19 10.32
CA TYR A 20 -5.15 -3.74 9.22
C TYR A 20 -4.61 -4.92 8.41
N ARG A 21 -4.40 -4.67 7.13
CA ARG A 21 -3.68 -5.59 6.26
C ARG A 21 -2.19 -5.28 6.39
N ALA A 22 -1.42 -6.26 6.87
CA ALA A 22 0.03 -6.14 6.94
C ALA A 22 0.63 -6.07 5.53
N PRO A 23 1.80 -5.41 5.37
CA PRO A 23 2.48 -5.37 4.09
C PRO A 23 3.00 -6.75 3.71
N VAL A 24 2.75 -7.13 2.48
CA VAL A 24 3.36 -8.29 1.83
C VAL A 24 3.89 -7.84 0.47
N LEU A 25 4.82 -8.56 -0.11
CA LEU A 25 5.28 -8.25 -1.46
C LEU A 25 4.23 -8.73 -2.46
N GLU A 26 3.31 -7.86 -2.84
CA GLU A 26 2.23 -8.19 -3.77
C GLU A 26 2.72 -8.46 -5.20
N GLY A 27 3.90 -7.95 -5.54
CA GLY A 27 4.48 -8.21 -6.86
C GLY A 27 3.78 -7.49 -8.00
N ALA A 28 3.13 -6.36 -7.73
CA ALA A 28 2.40 -5.60 -8.75
C ALA A 28 3.31 -4.95 -9.80
N GLY A 29 4.61 -4.90 -9.55
CA GLY A 29 5.58 -4.35 -10.48
C GLY A 29 5.58 -2.83 -10.53
N SER A 30 6.24 -2.30 -11.55
CA SER A 30 6.40 -0.86 -11.75
C SER A 30 5.82 -0.37 -13.08
N GLY A 31 4.96 -1.16 -13.70
CA GLY A 31 4.23 -0.76 -14.91
C GLY A 31 3.12 0.26 -14.62
N ASP A 32 2.56 0.80 -15.67
CA ASP A 32 1.48 1.80 -15.58
C ASP A 32 0.20 1.21 -14.97
N ASP A 33 0.07 -0.11 -14.94
CA ASP A 33 -1.05 -0.84 -14.35
C ASP A 33 -0.83 -1.25 -12.88
N ALA A 34 0.29 -0.86 -12.25
CA ALA A 34 0.61 -1.25 -10.88
C ALA A 34 -0.47 -0.82 -9.88
N ALA A 35 -0.96 0.42 -10.01
CA ALA A 35 -2.02 0.93 -9.15
C ALA A 35 -3.31 0.10 -9.27
N ASP A 36 -3.70 -0.27 -10.48
CA ASP A 36 -4.88 -1.09 -10.73
C ASP A 36 -4.74 -2.50 -10.14
N ARG A 37 -3.56 -3.08 -10.27
CA ARG A 37 -3.26 -4.39 -9.68
C ARG A 37 -3.38 -4.37 -8.16
N TYR A 38 -2.84 -3.36 -7.50
CA TYR A 38 -3.00 -3.18 -6.06
C TYR A 38 -4.46 -2.93 -5.68
N ALA A 39 -5.12 -2.01 -6.39
CA ALA A 39 -6.51 -1.66 -6.10
C ALA A 39 -7.44 -2.87 -6.16
N LYS A 40 -7.21 -3.79 -7.08
CA LYS A 40 -7.99 -5.02 -7.22
C LYS A 40 -8.06 -5.83 -5.92
N HIS A 41 -6.97 -5.91 -5.16
CA HIS A 41 -6.93 -6.61 -3.88
C HIS A 41 -7.36 -5.70 -2.71
N PHE A 42 -6.90 -4.47 -2.71
CA PHE A 42 -7.07 -3.57 -1.58
C PHE A 42 -8.51 -3.06 -1.45
N VAL A 43 -9.18 -2.82 -2.57
CA VAL A 43 -10.60 -2.44 -2.57
C VAL A 43 -11.45 -3.53 -1.95
N GLU A 44 -11.21 -4.79 -2.27
CA GLU A 44 -11.91 -5.92 -1.65
C GLU A 44 -11.70 -5.97 -0.13
N ASN A 45 -10.46 -5.80 0.32
CA ASN A 45 -10.16 -5.77 1.75
C ASN A 45 -10.89 -4.62 2.46
N ALA A 46 -10.83 -3.41 1.89
CA ALA A 46 -11.50 -2.24 2.46
C ALA A 46 -13.02 -2.40 2.46
N ARG A 47 -13.59 -2.90 1.36
CA ARG A 47 -15.04 -3.15 1.23
C ARG A 47 -15.54 -4.11 2.29
N HIS A 48 -14.75 -5.10 2.66
CA HIS A 48 -15.08 -6.09 3.69
C HIS A 48 -14.64 -5.69 5.11
N GLY A 49 -14.29 -4.43 5.31
CA GLY A 49 -14.16 -3.85 6.64
C GLY A 49 -12.74 -3.67 7.17
N VAL A 50 -11.71 -4.01 6.41
CA VAL A 50 -10.32 -3.71 6.83
C VAL A 50 -10.15 -2.20 6.94
N GLY A 51 -9.75 -1.72 8.13
CA GLY A 51 -9.68 -0.29 8.43
C GLY A 51 -8.47 0.40 7.81
N MET A 52 -7.34 -0.30 7.72
CA MET A 52 -6.11 0.24 7.16
C MET A 52 -5.39 -0.82 6.33
N ILE A 53 -4.83 -0.41 5.21
CA ILE A 53 -4.03 -1.28 4.36
C ILE A 53 -2.62 -0.72 4.28
N ILE A 54 -1.62 -1.56 4.47
CA ILE A 54 -0.22 -1.19 4.26
C ILE A 54 0.25 -1.89 2.99
N GLN A 55 0.46 -1.11 1.94
CA GLN A 55 1.00 -1.62 0.69
C GLN A 55 2.47 -2.00 0.88
N GLY A 56 2.85 -3.17 0.50
CA GLY A 56 4.22 -3.64 0.62
C GLY A 56 4.76 -4.16 -0.70
N ASN A 57 5.93 -3.81 -1.03
CA ASN A 57 6.65 -2.62 -0.62
C ASN A 57 7.09 -1.86 -1.88
N SER A 58 7.37 -0.61 -1.73
CA SER A 58 7.83 0.24 -2.83
C SER A 58 9.26 0.70 -2.58
N CYS A 59 10.04 0.87 -3.64
CA CYS A 59 11.41 1.34 -3.56
C CYS A 59 11.56 2.74 -4.15
N ILE A 60 12.37 3.56 -3.51
CA ILE A 60 12.64 4.94 -3.95
C ILE A 60 13.87 5.06 -4.85
N THR A 61 14.56 3.96 -5.10
CA THR A 61 15.71 3.89 -6.01
C THR A 61 15.65 2.61 -6.83
N GLU A 62 16.16 2.63 -8.05
CA GLU A 62 16.19 1.42 -8.90
C GLU A 62 17.08 0.34 -8.30
N GLU A 63 18.24 0.73 -7.81
CA GLU A 63 19.23 -0.17 -7.20
C GLU A 63 18.76 -0.78 -5.87
N GLY A 64 17.77 -0.18 -5.25
CA GLY A 64 17.22 -0.68 -3.97
C GLY A 64 16.21 -1.81 -4.12
N ARG A 65 15.81 -2.18 -5.33
CA ARG A 65 14.85 -3.26 -5.53
C ARG A 65 15.42 -4.60 -5.11
N SER A 66 14.64 -5.36 -4.35
CA SER A 66 14.98 -6.72 -3.93
C SER A 66 14.28 -7.81 -4.76
N SER A 67 13.37 -7.42 -5.65
CA SER A 67 12.69 -8.33 -6.58
C SER A 67 12.17 -7.59 -7.80
N PRO A 68 11.96 -8.30 -8.94
CA PRO A 68 11.40 -7.68 -10.14
C PRO A 68 10.00 -7.12 -9.95
N GLY A 69 9.23 -7.70 -9.04
CA GLY A 69 7.85 -7.29 -8.76
C GLY A 69 7.74 -6.10 -7.81
N MET A 70 8.84 -5.62 -7.25
CA MET A 70 8.83 -4.49 -6.33
C MET A 70 8.53 -3.19 -7.09
N THR A 71 7.57 -2.44 -6.57
CA THR A 71 7.13 -1.19 -7.20
C THR A 71 8.15 -0.08 -7.00
N LEU A 72 8.44 0.66 -8.07
CA LEU A 72 9.29 1.84 -8.01
C LEU A 72 8.45 3.11 -7.86
N VAL A 73 8.78 3.90 -6.84
CA VAL A 73 8.19 5.23 -6.59
C VAL A 73 9.28 6.29 -6.50
N HIS A 74 10.32 6.13 -7.29
CA HIS A 74 11.58 6.90 -7.23
C HIS A 74 11.48 8.29 -7.85
N THR A 75 10.38 8.62 -8.50
CA THR A 75 10.10 9.94 -9.03
C THR A 75 8.71 10.41 -8.58
N ARG A 76 8.51 11.73 -8.63
CA ARG A 76 7.18 12.30 -8.35
C ARG A 76 6.11 11.73 -9.28
N GLU A 77 6.43 11.57 -10.55
CA GLU A 77 5.53 10.99 -11.54
C GLU A 77 5.12 9.57 -11.15
N ARG A 78 6.09 8.72 -10.81
CA ARG A 78 5.84 7.34 -10.38
C ARG A 78 4.99 7.29 -9.11
N MET A 79 5.23 8.17 -8.15
CA MET A 79 4.41 8.26 -6.95
C MET A 79 2.98 8.67 -7.29
N LEU A 80 2.78 9.62 -8.17
CA LEU A 80 1.45 10.06 -8.58
C LEU A 80 0.66 8.99 -9.35
N GLN A 81 1.33 8.06 -10.02
CA GLN A 81 0.68 6.92 -10.66
C GLN A 81 0.00 5.98 -9.66
N MET A 82 0.34 6.07 -8.38
CA MET A 82 -0.29 5.29 -7.32
C MET A 82 -1.59 5.93 -6.80
N ALA A 83 -1.89 7.17 -7.15
CA ALA A 83 -3.06 7.89 -6.67
C ALA A 83 -4.40 7.14 -6.91
N PRO A 84 -4.64 6.50 -8.07
CA PRO A 84 -5.88 5.75 -8.28
C PRO A 84 -6.10 4.64 -7.25
N MET A 85 -5.05 3.96 -6.82
CA MET A 85 -5.12 2.95 -5.76
C MET A 85 -5.56 3.59 -4.43
N VAL A 86 -4.97 4.73 -4.09
CA VAL A 86 -5.29 5.46 -2.86
C VAL A 86 -6.75 5.90 -2.86
N ASP A 87 -7.18 6.51 -3.96
CA ASP A 87 -8.57 7.00 -4.12
C ASP A 87 -9.58 5.84 -4.03
N ALA A 88 -9.27 4.71 -4.64
CA ALA A 88 -10.13 3.53 -4.62
C ALA A 88 -10.31 2.96 -3.20
N VAL A 89 -9.24 2.91 -2.42
CA VAL A 89 -9.30 2.46 -1.01
C VAL A 89 -10.07 3.46 -0.15
N HIS A 90 -9.82 4.75 -0.33
CA HIS A 90 -10.55 5.81 0.38
C HIS A 90 -12.04 5.76 0.06
N ALA A 91 -12.44 5.49 -1.16
CA ALA A 91 -13.84 5.38 -1.57
C ALA A 91 -14.58 4.27 -0.82
N GLU A 92 -13.88 3.24 -0.37
CA GLU A 92 -14.44 2.15 0.45
C GLU A 92 -14.27 2.40 1.97
N GLY A 93 -13.84 3.59 2.38
CA GLY A 93 -13.69 3.98 3.79
C GLY A 93 -12.44 3.44 4.47
N GLY A 94 -11.50 2.87 3.74
CA GLY A 94 -10.22 2.41 4.27
C GLY A 94 -9.17 3.52 4.29
N ALA A 95 -8.20 3.39 5.19
CA ALA A 95 -6.95 4.15 5.15
C ALA A 95 -5.88 3.32 4.44
N ILE A 96 -4.90 3.99 3.86
CA ILE A 96 -3.80 3.32 3.16
C ILE A 96 -2.46 3.96 3.49
N VAL A 97 -1.45 3.12 3.63
CA VAL A 97 -0.05 3.49 3.87
C VAL A 97 0.80 2.83 2.81
N ILE A 98 1.72 3.56 2.22
CA ILE A 98 2.73 3.00 1.30
C ILE A 98 3.98 2.69 2.11
N GLN A 99 4.38 1.42 2.14
CA GLN A 99 5.62 1.01 2.77
C GLN A 99 6.78 1.24 1.79
N ILE A 100 7.79 1.96 2.25
CA ILE A 100 9.02 2.22 1.49
C ILE A 100 10.11 1.30 2.02
N GLY A 101 10.74 0.57 1.12
CA GLY A 101 11.83 -0.36 1.43
C GLY A 101 13.03 -0.19 0.52
N HIS A 102 14.16 -0.69 0.98
CA HIS A 102 15.41 -0.79 0.21
C HIS A 102 16.04 -2.14 0.51
N GLY A 103 16.39 -2.88 -0.53
CA GLY A 103 16.93 -4.24 -0.39
C GLY A 103 18.33 -4.30 0.25
N GLY A 104 19.09 -3.20 0.16
CA GLY A 104 20.45 -3.18 0.70
C GLY A 104 21.28 -4.32 0.14
N LEU A 105 21.82 -5.16 1.01
CA LEU A 105 22.60 -6.33 0.63
C LEU A 105 21.83 -7.34 -0.25
N TYR A 106 20.51 -7.36 -0.14
CA TYR A 106 19.62 -8.26 -0.90
C TYR A 106 19.02 -7.59 -2.16
N ALA A 107 19.47 -6.38 -2.49
CA ALA A 107 19.03 -5.73 -3.71
C ALA A 107 19.47 -6.54 -4.94
N MET A 108 18.67 -6.48 -5.99
CA MET A 108 19.03 -7.10 -7.27
C MET A 108 20.19 -6.35 -7.91
N GLU A 109 21.07 -7.07 -8.59
CA GLU A 109 22.12 -6.51 -9.44
C GLU A 109 21.54 -6.06 -10.80
#